data_5283167e1682f9a85a354c005fc8fa40
#
_entry.id   5283167e1682f9a85a354c005fc8fa40
#
_cell.length_a   1.000
_cell.length_b   1.000
_cell.length_c   1.000
_cell.angle_alpha   90.00
_cell.angle_beta   90.00
_cell.angle_gamma   90.00
#
_symmetry.space_group_name_H-M   'P 1'
#
loop_
_entity.id
_entity.type
_entity.pdbx_description
1 polymer ?
#
loop_
_entity_poly.entity_id
_entity_poly.type
_entity_poly.pdbx_seq_one_letter_code
_entity_poly.pdbx_strand_id
1 'polypeptide(L)'
;MTLSPVPERAPADAGFRVCVRARPALPHEHDEFAELRRDAVRVDSSNEITVGGDDSIGPDFARSTTYRFDRVFAPDVGQAAVYEHCARPAVTSLFDGFNSTVMAYGQTGAGKTFTVEGEGHVERAGILPRAARDIFALTSGYNFEPPVRFAVRASYLEIYQEHLTDLLAPADAERPAGGLAIREDRRRGLFVEGLSEWEVRSPADIAELAHRGGVYRHTAATEANASSSRSHAVFVIVVEQFSDGVATGGGDGDGAAAAAAAAAAVGRHRVAKLNLVDLAGSERIGTSGLSGQRLQECRKINASLSALGARARVPPPRNSRAQFSRNSVTGALPLPRPSQAM
;
A
#
# COMPACT_ATOMS: atom_id res chain seq x y z
N MET A 1 -20.60 -17.81 8.95
CA MET A 1 -20.25 -16.96 7.82
C MET A 1 -19.33 -17.76 6.93
N THR A 2 -19.83 -18.28 5.84
CA THR A 2 -19.05 -19.01 4.84
C THR A 2 -18.18 -18.01 4.11
N LEU A 3 -16.84 -18.17 4.23
CA LEU A 3 -15.89 -17.45 3.41
C LEU A 3 -16.18 -17.80 1.95
N SER A 4 -16.42 -16.79 1.12
CA SER A 4 -16.52 -16.97 -0.32
C SER A 4 -15.27 -17.66 -0.85
N PRO A 5 -15.37 -18.53 -1.86
CA PRO A 5 -14.21 -19.24 -2.41
C PRO A 5 -13.14 -18.22 -2.85
N VAL A 6 -11.88 -18.56 -2.58
CA VAL A 6 -10.72 -17.79 -3.00
C VAL A 6 -10.84 -17.53 -4.51
N PRO A 7 -10.81 -16.27 -4.97
CA PRO A 7 -10.91 -15.99 -6.39
C PRO A 7 -9.75 -16.65 -7.13
N GLU A 8 -10.08 -17.21 -8.29
CA GLU A 8 -9.18 -17.89 -9.21
C GLU A 8 -7.86 -17.11 -9.39
N ARG A 9 -6.76 -17.82 -9.32
CA ARG A 9 -5.39 -17.31 -9.33
C ARG A 9 -5.22 -16.34 -10.50
N ALA A 10 -5.00 -15.05 -10.23
CA ALA A 10 -4.68 -14.09 -11.28
C ALA A 10 -3.45 -14.55 -12.07
N PRO A 11 -3.39 -14.37 -13.39
CA PRO A 11 -2.28 -14.83 -14.20
C PRO A 11 -0.95 -14.27 -13.70
N ALA A 12 0.09 -15.09 -13.70
CA ALA A 12 1.39 -14.85 -13.10
C ALA A 12 2.19 -13.67 -13.71
N ASP A 13 1.66 -13.00 -14.74
CA ASP A 13 2.35 -12.01 -15.55
C ASP A 13 2.04 -10.54 -15.21
N ALA A 14 1.11 -10.25 -14.31
CA ALA A 14 0.78 -8.87 -13.97
C ALA A 14 1.65 -8.36 -12.81
N GLY A 15 2.80 -7.77 -13.11
CA GLY A 15 3.69 -7.16 -12.12
C GLY A 15 3.07 -5.97 -11.36
N PHE A 16 2.13 -5.25 -11.97
CA PHE A 16 1.43 -4.11 -11.39
C PHE A 16 -0.05 -4.15 -11.72
N ARG A 17 -0.88 -3.73 -10.78
CA ARG A 17 -2.29 -3.45 -10.96
C ARG A 17 -2.55 -2.00 -10.58
N VAL A 18 -3.15 -1.23 -11.48
CA VAL A 18 -3.47 0.19 -11.28
C VAL A 18 -4.98 0.36 -11.22
N CYS A 19 -5.48 0.80 -10.06
CA CYS A 19 -6.89 1.08 -9.86
C CYS A 19 -7.11 2.57 -9.61
N VAL A 20 -8.19 3.12 -10.12
CA VAL A 20 -8.60 4.50 -9.87
C VAL A 20 -9.84 4.50 -8.99
N ARG A 21 -9.86 5.34 -7.97
CA ARG A 21 -11.02 5.58 -7.13
C ARG A 21 -11.43 7.04 -7.25
N ALA A 22 -12.58 7.30 -7.83
CA ALA A 22 -13.23 8.60 -7.76
C ALA A 22 -13.90 8.73 -6.38
N ARG A 23 -13.59 9.79 -5.64
CA ARG A 23 -14.29 10.07 -4.38
C ARG A 23 -15.53 10.93 -4.62
N PRO A 24 -16.56 10.86 -3.78
CA PRO A 24 -17.65 11.83 -3.80
C PRO A 24 -17.14 13.25 -3.51
N ALA A 25 -17.85 14.25 -4.00
CA ALA A 25 -17.59 15.64 -3.62
C ALA A 25 -17.81 15.84 -2.12
N LEU A 26 -16.93 16.61 -1.50
CA LEU A 26 -17.04 16.95 -0.07
C LEU A 26 -18.05 18.10 0.12
N PRO A 27 -18.67 18.23 1.29
CA PRO A 27 -19.70 19.28 1.53
C PRO A 27 -19.24 20.70 1.21
N HIS A 28 -17.97 21.02 1.47
CA HIS A 28 -17.39 22.34 1.18
C HIS A 28 -16.99 22.54 -0.28
N GLU A 29 -17.06 21.49 -1.10
CA GLU A 29 -16.83 21.54 -2.55
C GLU A 29 -18.15 21.75 -3.33
N HIS A 30 -19.28 21.79 -2.64
CA HIS A 30 -20.60 22.10 -3.19
C HIS A 30 -20.79 23.63 -3.27
N ASP A 31 -20.00 24.28 -4.13
CA ASP A 31 -20.17 25.68 -4.54
C ASP A 31 -21.02 25.79 -5.83
N GLU A 32 -21.28 27.01 -6.28
CA GLU A 32 -22.05 27.27 -7.52
C GLU A 32 -21.44 26.57 -8.75
N PHE A 33 -20.16 26.18 -8.70
CA PHE A 33 -19.46 25.46 -9.77
C PHE A 33 -19.43 23.94 -9.54
N ALA A 34 -20.03 23.41 -8.49
CA ALA A 34 -19.97 21.98 -8.17
C ALA A 34 -20.66 21.11 -9.23
N GLU A 35 -21.75 21.60 -9.81
CA GLU A 35 -22.46 20.89 -10.88
C GLU A 35 -21.64 20.85 -12.16
N LEU A 36 -21.00 21.95 -12.53
CA LEU A 36 -20.08 22.03 -13.68
C LEU A 36 -18.88 21.11 -13.54
N ARG A 37 -18.33 20.98 -12.32
CA ARG A 37 -17.18 20.10 -12.04
C ARG A 37 -17.55 18.63 -12.00
N ARG A 38 -18.82 18.25 -11.74
CA ARG A 38 -19.26 16.85 -11.75
C ARG A 38 -19.09 16.19 -13.11
N ASP A 39 -19.27 16.93 -14.17
CA ASP A 39 -19.15 16.41 -15.53
C ASP A 39 -17.70 16.38 -16.02
N ALA A 40 -16.79 17.08 -15.35
CA ALA A 40 -15.37 17.06 -15.69
C ALA A 40 -14.68 15.70 -15.45
N VAL A 41 -15.27 14.84 -14.60
CA VAL A 41 -14.75 13.49 -14.32
C VAL A 41 -15.92 12.51 -14.37
N ARG A 42 -15.95 11.66 -15.40
CA ARG A 42 -17.00 10.67 -15.61
C ARG A 42 -16.42 9.26 -15.59
N VAL A 43 -17.00 8.40 -14.78
CA VAL A 43 -16.71 6.96 -14.78
C VAL A 43 -17.58 6.30 -15.84
N ASP A 44 -16.97 5.89 -16.96
CA ASP A 44 -17.68 5.34 -18.10
C ASP A 44 -17.96 3.85 -17.95
N SER A 45 -17.04 3.14 -17.31
CA SER A 45 -17.17 1.70 -17.05
C SER A 45 -16.30 1.27 -15.84
N SER A 46 -16.27 -0.01 -15.58
CA SER A 46 -15.46 -0.57 -14.50
C SER A 46 -13.94 -0.44 -14.73
N ASN A 47 -13.48 -0.02 -15.88
CA ASN A 47 -12.09 0.14 -16.25
C ASN A 47 -11.77 1.41 -17.04
N GLU A 48 -12.76 2.27 -17.28
CA GLU A 48 -12.59 3.50 -18.04
C GLU A 48 -13.13 4.72 -17.29
N ILE A 49 -12.37 5.81 -17.37
CA ILE A 49 -12.71 7.10 -16.81
C ILE A 49 -12.35 8.20 -17.80
N THR A 50 -13.28 9.12 -18.03
CA THR A 50 -13.07 10.28 -18.90
C THR A 50 -12.91 11.53 -18.05
N VAL A 51 -11.95 12.36 -18.43
CA VAL A 51 -11.65 13.65 -17.79
C VAL A 51 -11.70 14.73 -18.86
N GLY A 52 -12.37 15.85 -18.54
CA GLY A 52 -12.58 16.98 -19.46
C GLY A 52 -13.86 16.86 -20.27
N GLY A 53 -13.98 17.69 -21.30
CA GLY A 53 -15.18 17.80 -22.15
C GLY A 53 -16.14 18.90 -21.71
N ASP A 54 -15.69 19.80 -20.84
CA ASP A 54 -16.46 20.96 -20.38
C ASP A 54 -15.62 22.24 -20.53
N ASP A 55 -15.97 23.03 -21.53
CA ASP A 55 -15.31 24.30 -21.88
C ASP A 55 -15.57 25.38 -20.81
N SER A 56 -16.64 25.22 -20.00
CA SER A 56 -17.00 26.19 -18.96
C SER A 56 -16.03 26.19 -17.79
N ILE A 57 -15.27 25.09 -17.59
CA ILE A 57 -14.26 24.96 -16.54
C ILE A 57 -12.92 25.60 -16.94
N GLY A 58 -12.69 25.76 -18.24
CA GLY A 58 -11.48 26.35 -18.80
C GLY A 58 -10.92 25.59 -19.99
N PRO A 59 -10.00 26.21 -20.75
CA PRO A 59 -9.50 25.67 -22.01
C PRO A 59 -8.78 24.32 -21.86
N ASP A 60 -8.22 24.01 -20.69
CA ASP A 60 -7.57 22.73 -20.41
C ASP A 60 -8.57 21.57 -20.27
N PHE A 61 -9.83 21.86 -20.02
CA PHE A 61 -10.94 20.89 -19.88
C PHE A 61 -11.84 20.81 -21.13
N ALA A 62 -11.62 21.65 -22.12
CA ALA A 62 -12.40 21.67 -23.37
C ALA A 62 -12.27 20.35 -24.15
N ARG A 63 -11.17 19.62 -23.97
CA ARG A 63 -10.93 18.32 -24.60
C ARG A 63 -11.14 17.19 -23.60
N SER A 64 -12.06 16.28 -23.91
CA SER A 64 -12.18 15.06 -23.13
C SER A 64 -11.05 14.07 -23.43
N THR A 65 -10.55 13.42 -22.39
CA THR A 65 -9.56 12.34 -22.53
C THR A 65 -10.02 11.14 -21.71
N THR A 66 -10.16 10.00 -22.36
CA THR A 66 -10.51 8.74 -21.71
C THR A 66 -9.25 7.97 -21.36
N TYR A 67 -9.19 7.52 -20.12
CA TYR A 67 -8.11 6.70 -19.59
C TYR A 67 -8.64 5.32 -19.23
N ARG A 68 -7.82 4.29 -19.44
CA ARG A 68 -8.13 2.90 -19.11
C ARG A 68 -7.20 2.39 -18.01
N PHE A 69 -7.79 1.68 -17.03
CA PHE A 69 -7.11 1.12 -15.87
C PHE A 69 -7.57 -0.33 -15.63
N ASP A 70 -6.89 -1.05 -14.73
CA ASP A 70 -7.32 -2.40 -14.33
C ASP A 70 -8.68 -2.37 -13.64
N ARG A 71 -8.97 -1.31 -12.87
CA ARG A 71 -10.27 -1.04 -12.26
C ARG A 71 -10.49 0.43 -12.01
N VAL A 72 -11.72 0.88 -12.22
CA VAL A 72 -12.21 2.21 -11.84
C VAL A 72 -13.36 2.03 -10.86
N PHE A 73 -13.31 2.72 -9.73
CA PHE A 73 -14.36 2.76 -8.72
C PHE A 73 -15.06 4.11 -8.77
N ALA A 74 -16.37 4.08 -8.97
CA ALA A 74 -17.21 5.25 -8.94
C ALA A 74 -17.37 5.81 -7.51
N PRO A 75 -17.85 7.06 -7.34
CA PRO A 75 -17.93 7.72 -6.02
C PRO A 75 -18.78 6.99 -4.99
N ASP A 76 -19.77 6.23 -5.40
CA ASP A 76 -20.68 5.45 -4.57
C ASP A 76 -20.11 4.10 -4.12
N VAL A 77 -18.94 3.70 -4.66
CA VAL A 77 -18.33 2.41 -4.33
C VAL A 77 -17.68 2.45 -2.94
N GLY A 78 -18.17 1.58 -2.05
CA GLY A 78 -17.71 1.49 -0.67
C GLY A 78 -16.35 0.84 -0.50
N GLN A 79 -15.80 0.98 0.72
CA GLN A 79 -14.48 0.47 1.13
C GLN A 79 -14.31 -1.04 0.93
N ALA A 80 -15.36 -1.82 1.17
CA ALA A 80 -15.32 -3.27 1.03
C ALA A 80 -14.97 -3.70 -0.40
N ALA A 81 -15.63 -3.10 -1.41
CA ALA A 81 -15.37 -3.42 -2.82
C ALA A 81 -13.97 -3.01 -3.27
N VAL A 82 -13.47 -1.87 -2.78
CA VAL A 82 -12.09 -1.42 -3.03
C VAL A 82 -11.09 -2.42 -2.44
N TYR A 83 -11.30 -2.84 -1.18
CA TYR A 83 -10.47 -3.83 -0.53
C TYR A 83 -10.44 -5.18 -1.27
N GLU A 84 -11.62 -5.73 -1.59
CA GLU A 84 -11.75 -7.01 -2.28
C GLU A 84 -10.95 -7.06 -3.59
N HIS A 85 -10.98 -5.97 -4.34
CA HIS A 85 -10.32 -5.92 -5.64
C HIS A 85 -8.84 -5.54 -5.54
N CYS A 86 -8.47 -4.54 -4.72
CA CYS A 86 -7.12 -3.98 -4.69
C CYS A 86 -6.19 -4.70 -3.73
N ALA A 87 -6.68 -5.13 -2.56
CA ALA A 87 -5.81 -5.54 -1.46
C ALA A 87 -5.95 -7.02 -1.06
N ARG A 88 -7.15 -7.61 -1.14
CA ARG A 88 -7.35 -9.02 -0.76
C ARG A 88 -6.44 -9.99 -1.52
N PRO A 89 -6.21 -9.86 -2.84
CA PRO A 89 -5.24 -10.71 -3.54
C PRO A 89 -3.81 -10.57 -3.01
N ALA A 90 -3.43 -9.36 -2.58
CA ALA A 90 -2.14 -9.10 -1.96
C ALA A 90 -2.02 -9.77 -0.59
N VAL A 91 -3.08 -9.73 0.23
CA VAL A 91 -3.15 -10.44 1.51
C VAL A 91 -3.07 -11.96 1.31
N THR A 92 -3.83 -12.51 0.37
CA THR A 92 -3.81 -13.95 0.09
C THR A 92 -2.41 -14.42 -0.34
N SER A 93 -1.71 -13.63 -1.16
CA SER A 93 -0.36 -13.98 -1.65
C SER A 93 0.72 -14.04 -0.55
N LEU A 94 0.48 -13.44 0.64
CA LEU A 94 1.37 -13.60 1.79
C LEU A 94 1.50 -15.05 2.23
N PHE A 95 0.41 -15.81 2.18
CA PHE A 95 0.35 -17.21 2.57
C PHE A 95 1.04 -18.13 1.55
N ASP A 96 1.23 -17.65 0.31
CA ASP A 96 2.09 -18.28 -0.69
C ASP A 96 3.57 -17.89 -0.51
N GLY A 97 3.88 -16.96 0.42
CA GLY A 97 5.24 -16.48 0.69
C GLY A 97 5.68 -15.28 -0.17
N PHE A 98 4.74 -14.59 -0.83
CA PHE A 98 5.05 -13.44 -1.68
C PHE A 98 4.92 -12.12 -0.92
N ASN A 99 5.92 -11.25 -1.07
CA ASN A 99 5.82 -9.87 -0.64
C ASN A 99 4.86 -9.10 -1.53
N SER A 100 4.03 -8.27 -0.92
CA SER A 100 3.04 -7.45 -1.62
C SER A 100 3.06 -6.02 -1.12
N THR A 101 2.73 -5.07 -2.00
CA THR A 101 2.62 -3.66 -1.66
C THR A 101 1.34 -3.09 -2.25
N VAL A 102 0.58 -2.39 -1.42
CA VAL A 102 -0.58 -1.58 -1.83
C VAL A 102 -0.27 -0.13 -1.54
N MET A 103 -0.36 0.73 -2.56
CA MET A 103 -0.02 2.15 -2.44
C MET A 103 -1.23 3.02 -2.80
N ALA A 104 -1.54 3.99 -1.95
CA ALA A 104 -2.50 5.05 -2.24
C ALA A 104 -1.75 6.29 -2.76
N TYR A 105 -2.06 6.71 -3.99
CA TYR A 105 -1.44 7.84 -4.68
C TYR A 105 -2.51 8.85 -5.09
N GLY A 106 -2.21 10.13 -4.98
CA GLY A 106 -3.09 11.21 -5.39
C GLY A 106 -2.77 12.52 -4.68
N GLN A 107 -3.44 13.59 -5.08
CA GLN A 107 -3.28 14.90 -4.44
C GLN A 107 -3.78 14.89 -2.98
N THR A 108 -3.44 15.93 -2.23
CA THR A 108 -4.02 16.17 -0.90
C THR A 108 -5.54 16.26 -1.01
N GLY A 109 -6.26 15.63 -0.08
CA GLY A 109 -7.73 15.57 -0.11
C GLY A 109 -8.32 14.52 -1.08
N ALA A 110 -7.52 13.77 -1.85
CA ALA A 110 -8.03 12.73 -2.76
C ALA A 110 -8.59 11.49 -2.05
N GLY A 111 -8.41 11.36 -0.72
CA GLY A 111 -8.90 10.22 0.05
C GLY A 111 -7.92 9.06 0.16
N LYS A 112 -6.61 9.30 0.07
CA LYS A 112 -5.55 8.28 0.25
C LYS A 112 -5.64 7.62 1.61
N THR A 113 -5.53 8.42 2.68
CA THR A 113 -5.62 7.95 4.08
C THR A 113 -6.96 7.30 4.35
N PHE A 114 -8.07 7.86 3.85
CA PHE A 114 -9.38 7.23 3.94
C PHE A 114 -9.41 5.84 3.28
N THR A 115 -8.75 5.68 2.14
CA THR A 115 -8.69 4.37 1.46
C THR A 115 -7.83 3.37 2.22
N VAL A 116 -6.69 3.81 2.79
CA VAL A 116 -5.76 2.92 3.52
C VAL A 116 -6.27 2.61 4.93
N GLU A 117 -6.58 3.61 5.71
CA GLU A 117 -6.95 3.47 7.13
C GLU A 117 -8.47 3.43 7.34
N GLY A 118 -9.19 4.30 6.63
CA GLY A 118 -10.64 4.46 6.78
C GLY A 118 -11.01 5.39 7.92
N GLU A 119 -12.24 5.27 8.39
CA GLU A 119 -12.80 5.99 9.54
C GLU A 119 -13.56 5.03 10.44
N GLY A 120 -13.42 5.16 11.73
CA GLY A 120 -13.99 4.53 12.93
C GLY A 120 -15.09 3.45 12.84
N HIS A 121 -15.85 3.34 11.74
CA HIS A 121 -16.95 2.37 11.58
C HIS A 121 -16.57 1.22 10.64
N VAL A 122 -17.10 0.03 10.89
CA VAL A 122 -16.79 -1.19 10.12
C VAL A 122 -17.01 -1.01 8.61
N GLU A 123 -18.07 -0.33 8.19
CA GLU A 123 -18.36 -0.07 6.79
C GLU A 123 -17.36 0.89 6.15
N ARG A 124 -16.87 1.86 6.91
CA ARG A 124 -15.89 2.87 6.50
C ARG A 124 -14.44 2.45 6.76
N ALA A 125 -14.20 1.26 7.31
CA ALA A 125 -12.89 0.70 7.54
C ALA A 125 -12.12 0.57 6.22
N GLY A 126 -10.87 1.06 6.19
CA GLY A 126 -10.00 1.04 5.03
C GLY A 126 -9.36 -0.33 4.76
N ILE A 127 -8.33 -0.30 3.93
CA ILE A 127 -7.58 -1.50 3.54
C ILE A 127 -6.88 -2.12 4.75
N LEU A 128 -6.21 -1.33 5.59
CA LEU A 128 -5.43 -1.82 6.73
C LEU A 128 -6.27 -2.64 7.71
N PRO A 129 -7.38 -2.13 8.28
CA PRO A 129 -8.18 -2.92 9.22
C PRO A 129 -8.88 -4.13 8.58
N ARG A 130 -9.15 -4.11 7.28
CA ARG A 130 -9.69 -5.27 6.55
C ARG A 130 -8.62 -6.33 6.32
N ALA A 131 -7.42 -5.92 5.91
CA ALA A 131 -6.27 -6.79 5.76
C ALA A 131 -5.90 -7.48 7.08
N ALA A 132 -5.90 -6.73 8.19
CA ALA A 132 -5.68 -7.30 9.52
C ALA A 132 -6.68 -8.42 9.84
N ARG A 133 -7.98 -8.18 9.64
CA ARG A 133 -9.03 -9.21 9.87
C ARG A 133 -8.82 -10.45 9.02
N ASP A 134 -8.53 -10.27 7.74
CA ASP A 134 -8.33 -11.41 6.81
C ASP A 134 -7.06 -12.19 7.16
N ILE A 135 -5.95 -11.51 7.51
CA ILE A 135 -4.72 -12.18 7.94
C ILE A 135 -4.99 -13.06 9.15
N PHE A 136 -5.64 -12.53 10.20
CA PHE A 136 -5.91 -13.32 11.41
C PHE A 136 -7.00 -14.38 11.19
N ALA A 137 -7.97 -14.17 10.31
CA ALA A 137 -8.92 -15.19 9.91
C ALA A 137 -8.23 -16.36 9.19
N LEU A 138 -7.28 -16.04 8.30
CA LEU A 138 -6.51 -17.04 7.56
C LEU A 138 -5.52 -17.79 8.46
N THR A 139 -4.89 -17.14 9.42
CA THR A 139 -3.96 -17.82 10.38
C THR A 139 -4.69 -18.71 11.38
N SER A 140 -5.94 -18.41 11.70
CA SER A 140 -6.72 -19.14 12.71
C SER A 140 -7.65 -20.21 12.12
N GLY A 141 -8.02 -20.10 10.86
CA GLY A 141 -9.10 -20.88 10.24
C GLY A 141 -8.66 -22.05 9.36
N TYR A 142 -7.39 -22.17 9.04
CA TYR A 142 -6.88 -23.24 8.20
C TYR A 142 -6.30 -24.38 9.04
N ASN A 143 -6.90 -25.56 8.92
CA ASN A 143 -6.26 -26.82 9.30
C ASN A 143 -5.22 -27.14 8.23
N PHE A 144 -4.03 -26.57 8.34
CA PHE A 144 -2.92 -26.95 7.46
C PHE A 144 -2.44 -28.36 7.81
N GLU A 145 -2.29 -29.19 6.80
CA GLU A 145 -1.62 -30.48 6.93
C GLU A 145 -0.34 -30.46 6.08
N PRO A 146 0.85 -30.51 6.68
CA PRO A 146 1.16 -30.55 8.12
C PRO A 146 0.82 -29.24 8.85
N PRO A 147 0.70 -29.27 10.19
CA PRO A 147 0.40 -28.08 11.00
C PRO A 147 1.37 -26.92 10.74
N VAL A 148 0.82 -25.74 10.54
CA VAL A 148 1.59 -24.51 10.33
C VAL A 148 1.37 -23.56 11.50
N ARG A 149 2.45 -23.11 12.10
CA ARG A 149 2.44 -22.04 13.11
C ARG A 149 2.70 -20.71 12.43
N PHE A 150 2.03 -19.67 12.89
CA PHE A 150 2.18 -18.33 12.36
C PHE A 150 2.69 -17.37 13.43
N ALA A 151 3.60 -16.47 13.05
CA ALA A 151 3.92 -15.28 13.80
C ALA A 151 3.65 -14.06 12.91
N VAL A 152 2.95 -13.07 13.48
CA VAL A 152 2.63 -11.82 12.78
C VAL A 152 3.30 -10.69 13.52
N ARG A 153 4.01 -9.83 12.78
CA ARG A 153 4.63 -8.62 13.32
C ARG A 153 4.21 -7.41 12.50
N ALA A 154 4.20 -6.26 13.14
CA ALA A 154 3.90 -5.00 12.50
C ALA A 154 4.95 -3.94 12.82
N SER A 155 5.20 -3.08 11.83
CA SER A 155 6.05 -1.88 11.93
C SER A 155 5.35 -0.73 11.25
N TYR A 156 5.61 0.49 11.69
CA TYR A 156 5.03 1.68 11.08
C TYR A 156 6.09 2.77 10.99
N LEU A 157 6.41 3.21 9.78
CA LEU A 157 7.42 4.23 9.54
C LEU A 157 6.88 5.38 8.70
N GLU A 158 7.48 6.54 8.88
CA GLU A 158 7.26 7.73 8.08
C GLU A 158 8.50 8.05 7.26
N ILE A 159 8.30 8.55 6.03
CA ILE A 159 9.37 9.12 5.21
C ILE A 159 9.02 10.60 4.98
N TYR A 160 9.81 11.47 5.58
CA TYR A 160 9.68 12.91 5.44
C TYR A 160 11.01 13.53 5.05
N GLN A 161 11.05 14.25 3.94
CA GLN A 161 12.27 14.87 3.40
C GLN A 161 13.48 13.92 3.27
N GLU A 162 13.26 12.67 2.86
CA GLU A 162 14.25 11.60 2.73
C GLU A 162 14.75 11.03 4.08
N HIS A 163 14.18 11.46 5.21
CA HIS A 163 14.45 10.87 6.54
C HIS A 163 13.39 9.85 6.91
N LEU A 164 13.84 8.69 7.41
CA LEU A 164 12.96 7.64 7.89
C LEU A 164 12.82 7.75 9.40
N THR A 165 11.57 7.78 9.87
CA THR A 165 11.23 7.86 11.29
C THR A 165 10.37 6.66 11.68
N ASP A 166 10.69 6.00 12.76
CA ASP A 166 9.86 4.95 13.38
C ASP A 166 8.71 5.61 14.16
N LEU A 167 7.48 5.37 13.72
CA LEU A 167 6.27 5.90 14.37
C LEU A 167 5.86 5.11 15.61
N LEU A 168 6.45 3.93 15.82
CA LEU A 168 6.14 3.03 16.93
C LEU A 168 7.31 2.88 17.91
N ALA A 169 8.39 3.64 17.72
CA ALA A 169 9.54 3.59 18.61
C ALA A 169 9.13 3.82 20.08
N PRO A 170 9.70 3.07 21.04
CA PRO A 170 9.53 3.36 22.46
C PRO A 170 9.89 4.82 22.78
N ALA A 171 9.24 5.39 23.80
CA ALA A 171 9.42 6.79 24.16
C ALA A 171 10.87 7.14 24.58
N ASP A 172 11.58 6.15 25.11
CA ASP A 172 12.98 6.21 25.58
C ASP A 172 14.00 5.79 24.50
N ALA A 173 13.55 5.40 23.29
CA ALA A 173 14.44 5.00 22.22
C ALA A 173 15.27 6.17 21.70
N GLU A 174 16.57 5.94 21.53
CA GLU A 174 17.44 6.87 20.83
C GLU A 174 16.99 7.04 19.37
N ARG A 175 16.78 8.27 18.95
CA ARG A 175 16.43 8.62 17.56
C ARG A 175 17.65 9.18 16.86
N PRO A 176 18.20 8.47 15.86
CA PRO A 176 19.33 8.98 15.10
C PRO A 176 19.00 10.35 14.46
N ALA A 177 19.88 11.32 14.60
CA ALA A 177 19.68 12.68 14.05
C ALA A 177 19.47 12.68 12.53
N GLY A 178 19.96 11.64 11.81
CA GLY A 178 19.79 11.45 10.36
C GLY A 178 18.62 10.56 9.97
N GLY A 179 17.78 10.12 10.92
CA GLY A 179 16.75 9.11 10.69
C GLY A 179 17.32 7.69 10.61
N LEU A 180 16.42 6.71 10.38
CA LEU A 180 16.80 5.31 10.23
C LEU A 180 17.44 5.04 8.86
N ALA A 181 18.34 4.05 8.79
CA ALA A 181 19.05 3.68 7.57
C ALA A 181 18.41 2.46 6.87
N ILE A 182 18.31 2.51 5.54
CA ILE A 182 17.95 1.35 4.73
C ILE A 182 19.22 0.52 4.52
N ARG A 183 19.15 -0.79 4.77
CA ARG A 183 20.20 -1.77 4.58
C ARG A 183 19.75 -2.90 3.69
N GLU A 184 20.70 -3.58 3.09
CA GLU A 184 20.48 -4.79 2.32
C GLU A 184 21.26 -5.95 2.92
N ASP A 185 20.60 -7.05 3.16
CA ASP A 185 21.17 -8.31 3.63
C ASP A 185 20.81 -9.44 2.67
N ARG A 186 21.73 -10.37 2.46
CA ARG A 186 21.53 -11.48 1.52
C ARG A 186 20.38 -12.42 1.89
N ARG A 187 20.03 -12.52 3.18
CA ARG A 187 18.95 -13.40 3.67
C ARG A 187 17.66 -12.63 3.90
N ARG A 188 17.75 -11.43 4.45
CA ARG A 188 16.59 -10.58 4.82
C ARG A 188 16.10 -9.70 3.66
N GLY A 189 16.92 -9.52 2.60
CA GLY A 189 16.67 -8.54 1.56
C GLY A 189 16.82 -7.11 2.09
N LEU A 190 16.04 -6.17 1.56
CA LEU A 190 15.99 -4.79 2.02
C LEU A 190 15.24 -4.70 3.36
N PHE A 191 15.82 -3.99 4.33
CA PHE A 191 15.23 -3.72 5.63
C PHE A 191 15.65 -2.35 6.15
N VAL A 192 14.93 -1.82 7.11
CA VAL A 192 15.26 -0.58 7.82
C VAL A 192 15.92 -0.94 9.15
N GLU A 193 17.17 -0.53 9.30
CA GLU A 193 17.96 -0.82 10.51
C GLU A 193 17.39 -0.03 11.69
N GLY A 194 17.14 -0.73 12.80
CA GLY A 194 16.60 -0.12 14.02
C GLY A 194 15.08 0.16 14.00
N LEU A 195 14.36 -0.19 12.93
CA LEU A 195 12.89 -0.09 12.91
C LEU A 195 12.29 -1.08 13.89
N SER A 196 11.39 -0.62 14.77
CA SER A 196 10.72 -1.49 15.73
C SER A 196 9.76 -2.45 15.03
N GLU A 197 9.78 -3.71 15.45
CA GLU A 197 8.89 -4.77 15.01
C GLU A 197 8.07 -5.26 16.22
N TRP A 198 6.76 -5.05 16.18
CA TRP A 198 5.86 -5.40 17.26
C TRP A 198 5.12 -6.69 16.94
N GLU A 199 5.23 -7.70 17.82
CA GLU A 199 4.41 -8.90 17.71
C GLU A 199 2.93 -8.55 17.90
N VAL A 200 2.07 -9.01 17.01
CA VAL A 200 0.62 -8.79 17.03
C VAL A 200 -0.12 -10.12 16.98
N ARG A 201 -1.17 -10.26 17.77
CA ARG A 201 -1.92 -11.51 17.97
C ARG A 201 -3.38 -11.38 17.57
N SER A 202 -3.81 -10.19 17.26
CA SER A 202 -5.20 -9.89 16.89
C SER A 202 -5.30 -8.72 15.90
N PRO A 203 -6.43 -8.58 15.18
CA PRO A 203 -6.71 -7.37 14.40
C PRO A 203 -6.72 -6.09 15.26
N ALA A 204 -7.09 -6.22 16.54
CA ALA A 204 -7.13 -5.10 17.48
C ALA A 204 -5.73 -4.57 17.78
N ASP A 205 -4.72 -5.45 17.89
CA ASP A 205 -3.33 -5.02 18.13
C ASP A 205 -2.80 -4.19 16.95
N ILE A 206 -3.15 -4.60 15.71
CA ILE A 206 -2.80 -3.83 14.51
C ILE A 206 -3.49 -2.47 14.52
N ALA A 207 -4.78 -2.42 14.90
CA ALA A 207 -5.52 -1.17 14.98
C ALA A 207 -4.94 -0.23 16.03
N GLU A 208 -4.52 -0.75 17.18
CA GLU A 208 -3.86 0.02 18.25
C GLU A 208 -2.51 0.58 17.79
N LEU A 209 -1.68 -0.22 17.12
CA LEU A 209 -0.41 0.23 16.58
C LEU A 209 -0.61 1.32 15.50
N ALA A 210 -1.58 1.13 14.61
CA ALA A 210 -1.90 2.13 13.59
C ALA A 210 -2.37 3.44 14.22
N HIS A 211 -3.25 3.38 15.22
CA HIS A 211 -3.71 4.55 15.97
C HIS A 211 -2.56 5.27 16.66
N ARG A 212 -1.74 4.55 17.41
CA ARG A 212 -0.58 5.10 18.14
C ARG A 212 0.40 5.80 17.19
N GLY A 213 0.77 5.16 16.10
CA GLY A 213 1.66 5.74 15.11
C GLY A 213 1.04 6.93 14.38
N GLY A 214 -0.28 6.89 14.11
CA GLY A 214 -1.02 8.00 13.52
C GLY A 214 -1.06 9.23 14.42
N VAL A 215 -1.29 9.05 15.72
CA VAL A 215 -1.24 10.14 16.72
C VAL A 215 0.17 10.74 16.76
N TYR A 216 1.20 9.91 16.83
CA TYR A 216 2.59 10.39 16.83
C TYR A 216 2.93 11.19 15.57
N ARG A 217 2.58 10.67 14.37
CA ARG A 217 2.74 11.35 13.10
C ARG A 217 2.06 12.71 13.07
N HIS A 218 0.85 12.81 13.61
CA HIS A 218 0.08 14.05 13.65
C HIS A 218 0.69 15.08 14.59
N THR A 219 1.13 14.67 15.77
CA THR A 219 1.77 15.55 16.78
C THR A 219 3.12 16.08 16.27
N ALA A 220 3.96 15.21 15.74
CA ALA A 220 5.24 15.61 15.14
C ALA A 220 5.05 16.56 13.95
N ALA A 221 4.00 16.37 13.16
CA ALA A 221 3.65 17.26 12.05
C ALA A 221 3.27 18.67 12.51
N THR A 222 2.57 18.84 13.63
CA THR A 222 2.19 20.14 14.18
C THR A 222 3.41 20.89 14.72
N GLU A 223 4.31 20.21 15.39
CA GLU A 223 5.56 20.79 15.92
C GLU A 223 6.53 21.24 14.81
N ALA A 224 6.61 20.48 13.71
CA ALA A 224 7.53 20.76 12.60
C ALA A 224 6.92 21.59 11.47
N ASN A 225 5.69 22.13 11.59
CA ASN A 225 4.91 22.71 10.48
C ASN A 225 4.78 21.74 9.27
N ALA A 226 5.04 20.45 9.46
CA ALA A 226 4.88 19.42 8.46
C ALA A 226 3.42 18.92 8.53
N SER A 227 2.74 18.87 7.38
CA SER A 227 1.41 18.26 7.29
C SER A 227 1.57 16.79 6.91
N SER A 228 0.69 15.91 7.40
CA SER A 228 0.59 14.50 6.96
C SER A 228 0.47 14.36 5.43
N SER A 229 0.04 15.42 4.74
CA SER A 229 0.02 15.49 3.29
C SER A 229 1.41 15.57 2.64
N ARG A 230 2.48 15.79 3.41
CA ARG A 230 3.85 16.03 2.93
C ARG A 230 4.82 14.89 3.25
N SER A 231 4.37 13.89 3.98
CA SER A 231 5.15 12.70 4.32
C SER A 231 4.50 11.44 3.77
N HIS A 232 5.29 10.41 3.50
CA HIS A 232 4.79 9.09 3.17
C HIS A 232 4.72 8.26 4.44
N ALA A 233 3.61 7.53 4.63
CA ALA A 233 3.47 6.60 5.73
C ALA A 233 3.47 5.18 5.20
N VAL A 234 4.25 4.30 5.82
CA VAL A 234 4.38 2.90 5.41
C VAL A 234 4.08 2.00 6.60
N PHE A 235 2.94 1.33 6.59
CA PHE A 235 2.60 0.31 7.56
C PHE A 235 2.98 -1.06 6.99
N VAL A 236 3.82 -1.80 7.71
CA VAL A 236 4.35 -3.10 7.28
C VAL A 236 3.79 -4.20 8.16
N ILE A 237 3.19 -5.22 7.56
CA ILE A 237 2.78 -6.45 8.26
C ILE A 237 3.65 -7.58 7.74
N VAL A 238 4.34 -8.26 8.64
CA VAL A 238 5.18 -9.42 8.35
C VAL A 238 4.45 -10.67 8.83
N VAL A 239 4.25 -11.63 7.94
CA VAL A 239 3.68 -12.94 8.27
C VAL A 239 4.77 -13.98 8.12
N GLU A 240 5.11 -14.65 9.21
CA GLU A 240 6.02 -15.78 9.23
C GLU A 240 5.22 -17.08 9.39
N GLN A 241 5.61 -18.07 8.62
CA GLN A 241 4.98 -19.41 8.61
C GLN A 241 6.03 -20.44 8.92
N PHE A 242 5.77 -21.24 9.94
CA PHE A 242 6.62 -22.35 10.37
C PHE A 242 5.84 -23.64 10.19
N SER A 243 6.20 -24.48 9.21
CA SER A 243 5.68 -25.84 9.09
C SER A 243 6.69 -26.84 9.62
N ASP A 244 6.26 -27.65 10.57
CA ASP A 244 7.07 -28.77 11.01
C ASP A 244 7.14 -29.79 9.87
N GLY A 245 8.31 -30.31 9.58
CA GLY A 245 8.47 -31.34 8.55
C GLY A 245 7.69 -32.60 8.95
N VAL A 246 6.99 -33.22 7.99
CA VAL A 246 6.39 -34.54 8.22
C VAL A 246 7.52 -35.55 8.27
N ALA A 247 7.75 -36.14 9.43
CA ALA A 247 8.58 -37.35 9.53
C ALA A 247 7.80 -38.47 8.81
N THR A 248 8.04 -38.68 7.52
CA THR A 248 7.59 -39.88 6.84
C THR A 248 8.36 -41.05 7.42
N GLY A 249 7.66 -41.93 8.11
CA GLY A 249 8.26 -43.17 8.70
C GLY A 249 9.04 -43.89 7.60
N GLY A 250 10.25 -44.33 7.93
CA GLY A 250 11.16 -44.98 7.00
C GLY A 250 10.53 -46.18 6.35
N GLY A 251 10.25 -46.05 5.05
CA GLY A 251 10.07 -47.15 4.14
C GLY A 251 11.38 -47.34 3.40
N ASP A 252 11.86 -48.57 3.28
CA ASP A 252 13.00 -49.00 2.46
C ASP A 252 12.68 -48.73 0.97
N GLY A 253 12.78 -47.46 0.54
CA GLY A 253 12.49 -47.02 -0.80
C GLY A 253 13.76 -46.50 -1.51
N ASP A 254 13.84 -46.68 -2.81
CA ASP A 254 14.88 -46.20 -3.71
C ASP A 254 15.34 -44.78 -3.38
N GLY A 255 16.63 -44.51 -3.50
CA GLY A 255 17.33 -43.31 -3.07
C GLY A 255 16.66 -41.97 -3.45
N ALA A 256 15.87 -41.90 -4.53
CA ALA A 256 15.11 -40.69 -4.92
C ALA A 256 13.90 -40.47 -4.03
N ALA A 257 13.21 -41.50 -3.59
CA ALA A 257 12.09 -41.44 -2.62
C ALA A 257 12.57 -41.05 -1.23
N ALA A 258 13.71 -41.58 -0.80
CA ALA A 258 14.36 -41.25 0.47
C ALA A 258 14.84 -39.76 0.48
N ALA A 259 15.38 -39.28 -0.64
CA ALA A 259 15.78 -37.87 -0.77
C ALA A 259 14.56 -36.92 -0.77
N ALA A 260 13.46 -37.29 -1.42
CA ALA A 260 12.20 -36.55 -1.39
C ALA A 260 11.57 -36.53 0.01
N ALA A 261 11.61 -37.71 0.73
CA ALA A 261 11.14 -37.82 2.10
C ALA A 261 12.01 -36.98 3.08
N ALA A 262 13.33 -37.01 2.92
CA ALA A 262 14.25 -36.15 3.67
C ALA A 262 14.02 -34.66 3.42
N ALA A 263 13.73 -34.24 2.15
CA ALA A 263 13.38 -32.87 1.82
C ALA A 263 12.01 -32.45 2.40
N ALA A 264 11.07 -33.39 2.53
CA ALA A 264 9.79 -33.16 3.19
C ALA A 264 9.90 -33.09 4.72
N ALA A 265 10.90 -33.76 5.31
CA ALA A 265 11.18 -33.74 6.74
C ALA A 265 11.81 -32.44 7.22
N VAL A 266 12.37 -31.61 6.31
CA VAL A 266 12.92 -30.30 6.67
C VAL A 266 11.77 -29.31 6.83
N GLY A 267 11.59 -28.81 8.07
CA GLY A 267 10.61 -27.76 8.37
C GLY A 267 10.79 -26.57 7.41
N ARG A 268 9.69 -26.07 6.86
CA ARG A 268 9.72 -24.90 5.96
C ARG A 268 9.43 -23.63 6.74
N HIS A 269 10.32 -22.67 6.62
CA HIS A 269 10.13 -21.32 7.12
C HIS A 269 9.90 -20.38 5.94
N ARG A 270 8.77 -19.69 5.94
CA ARG A 270 8.43 -18.66 4.95
C ARG A 270 8.20 -17.34 5.64
N VAL A 271 8.65 -16.26 5.02
CA VAL A 271 8.42 -14.90 5.49
C VAL A 271 7.87 -14.10 4.34
N ALA A 272 6.76 -13.43 4.55
CA ALA A 272 6.15 -12.53 3.58
C ALA A 272 5.79 -11.19 4.22
N LYS A 273 5.87 -10.11 3.44
CA LYS A 273 5.60 -8.75 3.89
C LYS A 273 4.46 -8.12 3.08
N LEU A 274 3.51 -7.53 3.76
CA LEU A 274 2.53 -6.62 3.19
C LEU A 274 2.90 -5.20 3.56
N ASN A 275 3.20 -4.38 2.56
CA ASN A 275 3.43 -2.95 2.76
C ASN A 275 2.17 -2.19 2.35
N LEU A 276 1.61 -1.43 3.27
CA LEU A 276 0.49 -0.51 3.02
C LEU A 276 1.03 0.90 3.07
N VAL A 277 0.96 1.61 1.94
CA VAL A 277 1.63 2.89 1.77
C VAL A 277 0.60 3.99 1.51
N ASP A 278 0.54 4.96 2.41
CA ASP A 278 -0.14 6.24 2.21
C ASP A 278 0.89 7.28 1.77
N LEU A 279 0.88 7.62 0.48
CA LEU A 279 1.86 8.53 -0.10
C LEU A 279 1.53 10.00 0.22
N ALA A 280 2.53 10.85 0.25
CA ALA A 280 2.38 12.31 0.26
C ALA A 280 1.53 12.79 -0.91
N GLY A 281 1.03 14.02 -0.83
CA GLY A 281 0.27 14.65 -1.91
C GLY A 281 1.07 14.76 -3.22
N SER A 282 0.45 14.39 -4.33
CA SER A 282 1.09 14.40 -5.67
C SER A 282 0.91 15.72 -6.41
N GLU A 283 0.28 16.70 -5.80
CA GLU A 283 0.05 18.01 -6.37
C GLU A 283 1.37 18.74 -6.67
N ARG A 284 1.40 19.42 -7.80
CA ARG A 284 2.46 20.36 -8.13
C ARG A 284 2.18 21.65 -7.40
N ILE A 285 2.94 21.93 -6.37
CA ILE A 285 2.89 23.25 -5.75
C ILE A 285 3.51 24.21 -6.74
N GLY A 286 2.70 25.18 -7.21
CA GLY A 286 3.18 26.26 -8.09
C GLY A 286 4.37 26.94 -7.42
N THR A 287 5.51 26.98 -8.11
CA THR A 287 6.75 27.55 -7.59
C THR A 287 6.72 29.09 -7.52
N SER A 288 5.69 29.72 -8.09
CA SER A 288 5.46 31.16 -8.02
C SER A 288 5.06 31.56 -6.59
N GLY A 289 5.98 32.21 -5.88
CA GLY A 289 5.77 32.74 -4.54
C GLY A 289 6.30 31.87 -3.38
N LEU A 290 6.83 30.67 -3.63
CA LEU A 290 7.51 29.89 -2.61
C LEU A 290 9.01 30.17 -2.59
N SER A 291 9.55 30.48 -1.42
CA SER A 291 10.97 30.70 -1.20
C SER A 291 11.51 29.87 -0.03
N GLY A 292 12.82 29.64 -0.01
CA GLY A 292 13.51 29.02 1.11
C GLY A 292 13.14 27.56 1.36
N GLN A 293 12.88 27.22 2.61
CA GLN A 293 12.68 25.84 3.08
C GLN A 293 11.45 25.14 2.45
N ARG A 294 10.35 25.89 2.24
CA ARG A 294 9.13 25.33 1.62
C ARG A 294 9.36 24.84 0.18
N LEU A 295 10.16 25.57 -0.59
CA LEU A 295 10.51 25.18 -1.95
C LEU A 295 11.38 23.90 -1.97
N GLN A 296 12.33 23.77 -1.03
CA GLN A 296 13.16 22.58 -0.90
C GLN A 296 12.34 21.37 -0.48
N GLU A 297 11.42 21.53 0.46
CA GLU A 297 10.49 20.48 0.89
C GLU A 297 9.66 19.95 -0.30
N CYS A 298 9.02 20.83 -1.06
CA CYS A 298 8.23 20.46 -2.24
C CYS A 298 9.05 19.71 -3.28
N ARG A 299 10.31 20.12 -3.50
CA ARG A 299 11.22 19.46 -4.43
C ARG A 299 11.54 18.02 -3.97
N LYS A 300 11.78 17.80 -2.68
CA LYS A 300 12.04 16.46 -2.12
C LYS A 300 10.81 15.56 -2.24
N ILE A 301 9.61 16.02 -1.90
CA ILE A 301 8.37 15.27 -2.06
C ILE A 301 8.15 14.85 -3.52
N ASN A 302 8.30 15.78 -4.45
CA ASN A 302 8.15 15.49 -5.87
C ASN A 302 9.26 14.56 -6.41
N ALA A 303 10.47 14.64 -5.86
CA ALA A 303 11.58 13.76 -6.23
C ALA A 303 11.32 12.32 -5.81
N SER A 304 10.84 12.07 -4.58
CA SER A 304 10.50 10.73 -4.10
C SER A 304 9.37 10.09 -4.93
N LEU A 305 8.31 10.85 -5.23
CA LEU A 305 7.22 10.39 -6.10
C LEU A 305 7.69 10.13 -7.54
N SER A 306 8.60 10.95 -8.07
CA SER A 306 9.17 10.76 -9.40
C SER A 306 10.08 9.52 -9.47
N ALA A 307 10.85 9.26 -8.43
CA ALA A 307 11.68 8.05 -8.32
C ALA A 307 10.81 6.79 -8.29
N LEU A 308 9.69 6.81 -7.56
CA LEU A 308 8.72 5.71 -7.55
C LEU A 308 8.15 5.47 -8.96
N GLY A 309 7.72 6.52 -9.66
CA GLY A 309 7.19 6.43 -11.02
C GLY A 309 8.23 5.93 -12.05
N ALA A 310 9.50 6.29 -11.89
CA ALA A 310 10.59 5.80 -12.74
C ALA A 310 10.83 4.30 -12.54
N ARG A 311 10.79 3.82 -11.29
CA ARG A 311 10.94 2.40 -10.95
C ARG A 311 9.77 1.55 -11.45
N ALA A 312 8.56 2.07 -11.39
CA ALA A 312 7.37 1.39 -11.91
C ALA A 312 7.42 1.13 -13.44
N ARG A 313 8.23 1.89 -14.17
CA ARG A 313 8.43 1.75 -15.63
C ARG A 313 9.54 0.78 -16.03
N VAL A 314 10.39 0.35 -15.10
CA VAL A 314 11.51 -0.56 -15.39
C VAL A 314 10.99 -1.99 -15.31
N PRO A 315 11.00 -2.77 -16.41
CA PRO A 315 10.67 -4.19 -16.35
C PRO A 315 11.70 -4.91 -15.48
N PRO A 316 11.31 -5.94 -14.72
CA PRO A 316 12.24 -6.70 -13.90
C PRO A 316 13.32 -7.36 -14.79
N PRO A 317 14.56 -7.48 -14.31
CA PRO A 317 15.64 -8.12 -15.06
C PRO A 317 15.25 -9.58 -15.35
N ARG A 318 15.43 -10.02 -16.61
CA ARG A 318 15.00 -11.33 -17.12
C ARG A 318 15.62 -12.55 -16.42
N ASN A 319 16.60 -12.38 -15.54
CA ASN A 319 17.38 -13.46 -14.92
C ASN A 319 17.40 -13.51 -13.40
N SER A 320 16.56 -12.74 -12.71
CA SER A 320 16.43 -12.91 -11.26
C SER A 320 15.26 -13.83 -10.94
N ARG A 321 15.55 -15.03 -10.41
CA ARG A 321 14.61 -15.77 -9.54
C ARG A 321 14.33 -14.98 -8.25
N ALA A 322 14.33 -13.64 -8.36
CA ALA A 322 13.96 -12.74 -7.28
C ALA A 322 12.45 -12.83 -7.08
N GLN A 323 12.08 -13.07 -5.85
CA GLN A 323 10.72 -13.02 -5.33
C GLN A 323 9.98 -11.81 -5.88
N PHE A 324 9.05 -12.03 -6.82
CA PHE A 324 8.22 -10.97 -7.35
C PHE A 324 7.28 -10.48 -6.27
N SER A 325 7.44 -9.21 -5.85
CA SER A 325 6.41 -8.55 -5.06
C SER A 325 5.25 -8.17 -5.99
N ARG A 326 4.05 -8.58 -5.64
CA ARG A 326 2.83 -8.12 -6.33
C ARG A 326 2.44 -6.77 -5.72
N ASN A 327 2.44 -5.74 -6.56
CA ASN A 327 2.13 -4.39 -6.14
C ASN A 327 0.77 -3.98 -6.73
N SER A 328 -0.09 -3.43 -5.91
CA SER A 328 -1.29 -2.72 -6.36
C SER A 328 -1.19 -1.25 -5.96
N VAL A 329 -1.46 -0.37 -6.91
CA VAL A 329 -1.43 1.09 -6.72
C VAL A 329 -2.83 1.61 -6.97
N THR A 330 -3.38 2.33 -5.99
CA THR A 330 -4.58 3.14 -6.19
C THR A 330 -4.15 4.60 -6.37
N GLY A 331 -4.50 5.21 -7.49
CA GLY A 331 -4.04 6.55 -7.83
C GLY A 331 -5.15 7.48 -8.31
N ALA A 332 -4.99 8.76 -8.01
CA ALA A 332 -5.73 9.83 -8.68
C ALA A 332 -4.99 10.24 -9.96
N LEU A 333 -5.73 10.55 -11.01
CA LEU A 333 -5.19 10.99 -12.29
C LEU A 333 -4.35 12.26 -12.15
N PRO A 334 -3.19 12.36 -12.81
CA PRO A 334 -2.49 13.62 -12.96
C PRO A 334 -3.31 14.56 -13.86
N LEU A 335 -3.62 15.74 -13.36
CA LEU A 335 -4.19 16.82 -14.17
C LEU A 335 -3.25 17.16 -15.35
N PRO A 336 -3.77 17.50 -16.54
CA PRO A 336 -2.96 17.90 -17.68
C PRO A 336 -2.07 19.09 -17.33
N ARG A 337 -0.90 19.16 -17.94
CA ARG A 337 0.06 20.26 -17.74
C ARG A 337 -0.54 21.55 -18.27
N PRO A 338 -0.52 22.67 -17.53
CA PRO A 338 -0.76 23.96 -18.12
C PRO A 338 0.31 24.21 -19.20
N SER A 339 -0.14 24.55 -20.42
CA SER A 339 0.74 24.97 -21.50
C SER A 339 1.52 26.19 -21.04
N GLN A 340 2.84 26.17 -21.18
CA GLN A 340 3.64 27.39 -21.14
C GLN A 340 3.19 28.27 -22.31
N ALA A 341 2.36 29.26 -22.03
CA ALA A 341 2.21 30.40 -22.89
C ALA A 341 3.39 31.35 -22.63
N MET A 342 4.04 31.75 -23.72
CA MET A 342 5.09 32.76 -23.73
C MET A 342 4.58 34.10 -23.18
#